data_4a8ecba18c9b867ff222af580ad8ce34
#
_entry.id   4a8ecba18c9b867ff222af580ad8ce34
#
_cell.length_a   1.000
_cell.length_b   1.000
_cell.length_c   1.000
_cell.angle_alpha   90.00
_cell.angle_beta   90.00
_cell.angle_gamma   90.00
#
_symmetry.space_group_name_H-M   'P 1'
#
loop_
_entity.id
_entity.type
_entity.pdbx_description
1 polymer ?
#
loop_
_entity_poly.entity_id
_entity_poly.type
_entity_poly.pdbx_seq_one_letter_code
_entity_poly.pdbx_strand_id
1 'polypeptide(L)'
;LRKEAQTRMAQVELLNKIQSAEAKNFLDIELPDQHGKKVKLSDVHKKVTLLYFWTASDAAQKMFNLDVFAPVYEQYKDRGFEIYQVSLDVDNGLWARVVRDQKLPWTNVSDITGTASRYASIYNLSKLPSAFLIGADGMVNATISDSASLAAAIEKALN
;
A
#
# COMPACT_ATOMS: atom_id res chain seq x y z
N LEU A 1 30.06 -3.76 -6.73
CA LEU A 1 30.15 -3.02 -5.47
C LEU A 1 29.68 -1.58 -5.61
N ARG A 2 30.20 -0.87 -6.62
CA ARG A 2 29.79 0.51 -6.86
C ARG A 2 28.31 0.64 -7.21
N LYS A 3 27.79 -0.30 -8.01
CA LYS A 3 26.38 -0.30 -8.40
C LYS A 3 25.47 -0.50 -7.20
N GLU A 4 25.80 -1.43 -6.33
CA GLU A 4 25.01 -1.69 -5.13
C GLU A 4 25.05 -0.51 -4.17
N ALA A 5 26.21 0.10 -3.96
CA ALA A 5 26.34 1.26 -3.10
C ALA A 5 25.56 2.45 -3.65
N GLN A 6 25.63 2.69 -4.96
CA GLN A 6 24.88 3.77 -5.59
C GLN A 6 23.36 3.55 -5.51
N THR A 7 22.91 2.32 -5.69
CA THR A 7 21.49 2.01 -5.59
C THR A 7 20.98 2.21 -4.16
N ARG A 8 21.75 1.78 -3.16
CA ARG A 8 21.39 2.02 -1.76
C ARG A 8 21.34 3.50 -1.42
N MET A 9 22.32 4.25 -1.88
CA MET A 9 22.36 5.69 -1.63
C MET A 9 21.19 6.40 -2.30
N ALA A 10 20.84 6.01 -3.51
CA ALA A 10 19.69 6.58 -4.20
C ALA A 10 18.38 6.31 -3.46
N GLN A 11 18.21 5.09 -2.91
CA GLN A 11 17.03 4.75 -2.13
C GLN A 11 16.97 5.53 -0.82
N VAL A 12 18.08 5.65 -0.12
CA VAL A 12 18.16 6.41 1.12
C VAL A 12 17.92 7.88 0.86
N GLU A 13 18.50 8.43 -0.21
CA GLU A 13 18.28 9.82 -0.59
C GLU A 13 16.82 10.10 -0.94
N LEU A 14 16.15 9.16 -1.63
CA LEU A 14 14.73 9.28 -1.93
C LEU A 14 13.89 9.30 -0.65
N LEU A 15 14.17 8.39 0.27
CA LEU A 15 13.47 8.35 1.55
C LEU A 15 13.70 9.63 2.35
N ASN A 16 14.94 10.12 2.37
CA ASN A 16 15.26 11.37 3.04
C ASN A 16 14.59 12.57 2.40
N LYS A 17 14.54 12.60 1.07
CA LYS A 17 13.83 13.65 0.33
C LYS A 17 12.35 13.65 0.67
N ILE A 18 11.75 12.48 0.77
CA ILE A 18 10.35 12.34 1.12
C ILE A 18 10.09 12.86 2.52
N GLN A 19 10.96 12.49 3.46
CA GLN A 19 10.83 12.94 4.84
C GLN A 19 11.04 14.44 4.98
N SER A 20 11.89 15.03 4.16
CA SER A 20 12.14 16.48 4.18
C SER A 20 11.20 17.26 3.27
N ALA A 21 10.54 16.61 2.34
CA ALA A 21 9.53 17.23 1.49
C ALA A 21 8.22 17.32 2.26
N GLU A 22 8.02 18.42 2.91
CA GLU A 22 6.93 18.63 3.87
C GLU A 22 5.53 18.37 3.32
N ALA A 23 5.35 18.44 2.01
CA ALA A 23 4.06 18.20 1.40
C ALA A 23 3.67 16.72 1.40
N LYS A 24 4.68 15.81 1.46
CA LYS A 24 4.43 14.37 1.39
C LYS A 24 5.46 13.64 2.25
N ASN A 25 4.98 12.92 3.25
CA ASN A 25 5.82 12.12 4.13
C ASN A 25 6.04 10.71 3.61
N PHE A 26 5.84 10.47 2.32
CA PHE A 26 5.92 9.17 1.70
C PHE A 26 6.27 9.29 0.23
N LEU A 27 6.75 8.21 -0.35
CA LEU A 27 7.04 8.13 -1.78
C LEU A 27 5.75 7.90 -2.55
N ASP A 28 5.40 8.84 -3.42
CA ASP A 28 4.14 8.77 -4.15
C ASP A 28 4.13 7.62 -5.17
N ILE A 29 2.93 7.12 -5.40
CA ILE A 29 2.68 6.06 -6.38
C ILE A 29 1.59 6.56 -7.32
N GLU A 30 1.75 6.29 -8.61
CA GLU A 30 0.71 6.51 -9.59
C GLU A 30 0.57 5.27 -10.44
N LEU A 31 -0.56 4.58 -10.30
CA LEU A 31 -0.83 3.36 -11.02
C LEU A 31 -2.30 3.32 -11.45
N PRO A 32 -2.63 2.58 -12.51
CA PRO A 32 -4.02 2.44 -12.92
C PRO A 32 -4.81 1.54 -11.98
N ASP A 33 -6.06 1.91 -11.76
CA ASP A 33 -7.00 1.06 -11.03
C ASP A 33 -7.56 -0.03 -11.97
N GLN A 34 -8.54 -0.80 -11.48
CA GLN A 34 -9.13 -1.90 -12.26
C GLN A 34 -9.92 -1.42 -13.48
N HIS A 35 -10.19 -0.14 -13.58
CA HIS A 35 -10.86 0.48 -14.73
C HIS A 35 -9.89 1.21 -15.66
N GLY A 36 -8.60 1.14 -15.39
CA GLY A 36 -7.58 1.80 -16.19
C GLY A 36 -7.33 3.26 -15.85
N LYS A 37 -7.99 3.79 -14.82
CA LYS A 37 -7.81 5.17 -14.40
C LYS A 37 -6.62 5.26 -13.45
N LYS A 38 -5.67 6.14 -13.74
CA LYS A 38 -4.52 6.35 -12.87
C LYS A 38 -4.93 7.04 -11.59
N VAL A 39 -4.49 6.47 -10.45
CA VAL A 39 -4.79 6.99 -9.11
C VAL A 39 -3.49 7.17 -8.36
N LYS A 40 -3.26 8.37 -7.86
CA LYS A 40 -2.07 8.67 -7.05
C LYS A 40 -2.36 8.39 -5.58
N LEU A 41 -1.37 7.81 -4.90
CA LEU A 41 -1.43 7.62 -3.46
C LEU A 41 -1.67 8.96 -2.74
N SER A 42 -0.99 10.02 -3.19
CA SER A 42 -1.15 11.36 -2.60
C SER A 42 -2.56 11.93 -2.78
N ASP A 43 -3.28 11.51 -3.82
CA ASP A 43 -4.64 12.01 -4.04
C ASP A 43 -5.67 11.35 -3.12
N VAL A 44 -5.39 10.14 -2.65
CA VAL A 44 -6.33 9.42 -1.76
C VAL A 44 -5.90 9.46 -0.30
N HIS A 45 -4.65 9.80 -0.02
CA HIS A 45 -4.15 9.87 1.34
C HIS A 45 -4.95 10.89 2.17
N LYS A 46 -5.36 10.45 3.35
CA LYS A 46 -6.06 11.28 4.32
C LYS A 46 -5.16 11.46 5.54
N LYS A 47 -5.68 11.26 6.74
CA LYS A 47 -4.86 11.37 7.95
C LYS A 47 -3.94 10.16 8.11
N VAL A 48 -4.47 8.97 7.86
CA VAL A 48 -3.72 7.72 7.96
C VAL A 48 -4.08 6.85 6.76
N THR A 49 -3.07 6.33 6.07
CA THR A 49 -3.29 5.45 4.92
C THR A 49 -2.51 4.16 5.12
N LEU A 50 -3.17 3.03 4.88
CA LEU A 50 -2.52 1.75 4.79
C LEU A 50 -2.11 1.51 3.34
N LEU A 51 -0.81 1.48 3.07
CA LEU A 51 -0.26 1.10 1.78
C LEU A 51 0.07 -0.38 1.85
N TYR A 52 -0.60 -1.18 1.04
CA TYR A 52 -0.53 -2.63 1.12
C TYR A 52 -0.18 -3.24 -0.23
N PHE A 53 0.93 -3.98 -0.26
CA PHE A 53 1.37 -4.71 -1.46
C PHE A 53 0.98 -6.18 -1.32
N TRP A 54 0.26 -6.72 -2.31
CA TRP A 54 -0.33 -8.04 -2.22
C TRP A 54 -0.42 -8.72 -3.58
N THR A 55 -0.86 -9.97 -3.60
CA THR A 55 -1.20 -10.69 -4.82
C THR A 55 -2.60 -11.28 -4.70
N ALA A 56 -3.43 -11.00 -5.69
CA ALA A 56 -4.81 -11.50 -5.73
C ALA A 56 -4.87 -13.00 -6.01
N SER A 57 -3.79 -13.56 -6.55
CA SER A 57 -3.70 -15.00 -6.79
C SER A 57 -3.46 -15.82 -5.52
N ASP A 58 -3.07 -15.17 -4.43
CA ASP A 58 -2.82 -15.86 -3.15
C ASP A 58 -4.10 -15.89 -2.30
N ALA A 59 -4.57 -17.11 -1.98
CA ALA A 59 -5.82 -17.29 -1.25
C ALA A 59 -5.78 -16.67 0.15
N ALA A 60 -4.66 -16.80 0.86
CA ALA A 60 -4.53 -16.24 2.20
C ALA A 60 -4.58 -14.73 2.18
N GLN A 61 -3.93 -14.10 1.19
CA GLN A 61 -3.93 -12.65 1.05
C GLN A 61 -5.32 -12.13 0.67
N LYS A 62 -6.06 -12.87 -0.16
CA LYS A 62 -7.46 -12.52 -0.46
C LYS A 62 -8.34 -12.57 0.78
N MET A 63 -8.16 -13.58 1.61
CA MET A 63 -8.95 -13.70 2.84
C MET A 63 -8.70 -12.53 3.78
N PHE A 64 -7.48 -12.02 3.82
CA PHE A 64 -7.11 -10.87 4.65
C PHE A 64 -7.96 -9.64 4.32
N ASN A 65 -8.28 -9.43 3.06
CA ASN A 65 -9.12 -8.31 2.64
C ASN A 65 -10.47 -8.31 3.35
N LEU A 66 -11.08 -9.48 3.49
CA LEU A 66 -12.42 -9.62 4.06
C LEU A 66 -12.39 -9.77 5.57
N ASP A 67 -11.40 -10.52 6.10
CA ASP A 67 -11.35 -10.86 7.52
C ASP A 67 -10.74 -9.73 8.36
N VAL A 68 -9.82 -8.96 7.79
CA VAL A 68 -9.08 -7.95 8.54
C VAL A 68 -9.38 -6.54 8.04
N PHE A 69 -9.20 -6.29 6.74
CA PHE A 69 -9.26 -4.93 6.22
C PHE A 69 -10.68 -4.37 6.14
N ALA A 70 -11.65 -5.16 5.69
CA ALA A 70 -13.01 -4.66 5.49
C ALA A 70 -13.64 -4.16 6.79
N PRO A 71 -13.62 -4.94 7.91
CA PRO A 71 -14.21 -4.44 9.16
C PRO A 71 -13.46 -3.22 9.72
N VAL A 72 -12.13 -3.19 9.60
CA VAL A 72 -11.35 -2.05 10.09
C VAL A 72 -11.60 -0.82 9.22
N TYR A 73 -11.68 -0.99 7.91
CA TYR A 73 -11.96 0.13 7.01
C TYR A 73 -13.32 0.76 7.33
N GLU A 74 -14.35 -0.05 7.52
CA GLU A 74 -15.68 0.46 7.88
C GLU A 74 -15.66 1.25 9.19
N GLN A 75 -14.86 0.81 10.16
CA GLN A 75 -14.75 1.46 11.45
C GLN A 75 -14.04 2.82 11.38
N TYR A 76 -13.03 2.95 10.52
CA TYR A 76 -12.14 4.12 10.55
C TYR A 76 -12.22 5.03 9.33
N LYS A 77 -12.91 4.65 8.28
CA LYS A 77 -12.93 5.45 7.03
C LYS A 77 -13.39 6.88 7.26
N ASP A 78 -14.35 7.10 8.15
CA ASP A 78 -14.89 8.44 8.43
C ASP A 78 -14.02 9.22 9.39
N ARG A 79 -12.97 8.60 9.93
CA ARG A 79 -12.01 9.26 10.82
C ARG A 79 -10.72 9.65 10.10
N GLY A 80 -10.70 9.52 8.79
CA GLY A 80 -9.54 9.89 7.99
C GLY A 80 -8.61 8.74 7.63
N PHE A 81 -9.11 7.51 7.69
CA PHE A 81 -8.37 6.32 7.29
C PHE A 81 -8.66 5.95 5.84
N GLU A 82 -7.62 5.56 5.11
CA GLU A 82 -7.74 5.09 3.73
C GLU A 82 -6.86 3.87 3.52
N ILE A 83 -7.22 3.07 2.53
CA ILE A 83 -6.40 1.92 2.10
C ILE A 83 -6.07 2.10 0.62
N TYR A 84 -4.78 1.95 0.30
CA TYR A 84 -4.27 1.97 -1.06
C TYR A 84 -3.57 0.64 -1.28
N GLN A 85 -4.21 -0.27 -2.03
CA GLN A 85 -3.67 -1.60 -2.28
C GLN A 85 -3.01 -1.66 -3.65
N VAL A 86 -1.77 -2.12 -3.69
CA VAL A 86 -1.01 -2.31 -4.92
C VAL A 86 -0.87 -3.80 -5.16
N SER A 87 -1.49 -4.28 -6.23
CA SER A 87 -1.37 -5.67 -6.64
C SER A 87 -0.08 -5.89 -7.40
N LEU A 88 0.66 -6.93 -7.04
CA LEU A 88 1.83 -7.37 -7.78
C LEU A 88 1.50 -8.64 -8.57
N ASP A 89 0.32 -8.65 -9.17
CA ASP A 89 -0.12 -9.70 -10.07
C ASP A 89 0.36 -9.44 -11.50
N VAL A 90 0.36 -10.48 -12.31
CA VAL A 90 0.67 -10.38 -13.75
C VAL A 90 -0.57 -10.68 -14.59
N ASP A 91 -1.69 -11.04 -13.97
CA ASP A 91 -2.95 -11.36 -14.63
C ASP A 91 -3.99 -10.30 -14.28
N ASN A 92 -4.23 -9.38 -15.22
CA ASN A 92 -5.17 -8.28 -15.03
C ASN A 92 -6.60 -8.79 -14.80
N GLY A 93 -7.01 -9.81 -15.54
CA GLY A 93 -8.35 -10.35 -15.40
C GLY A 93 -8.61 -10.97 -14.04
N LEU A 94 -7.64 -11.71 -13.52
CA LEU A 94 -7.73 -12.31 -12.19
C LEU A 94 -7.83 -11.24 -11.10
N TRP A 95 -6.93 -10.26 -11.14
CA TRP A 95 -6.91 -9.18 -10.18
C TRP A 95 -8.23 -8.38 -10.18
N ALA A 96 -8.66 -7.94 -11.36
CA ALA A 96 -9.88 -7.15 -11.50
C ALA A 96 -11.10 -7.93 -11.00
N ARG A 97 -11.13 -9.24 -11.27
CA ARG A 97 -12.23 -10.11 -10.82
C ARG A 97 -12.26 -10.20 -9.29
N VAL A 98 -11.12 -10.38 -8.65
CA VAL A 98 -11.05 -10.47 -7.19
C VAL A 98 -11.53 -9.15 -6.56
N VAL A 99 -11.06 -8.01 -7.05
CA VAL A 99 -11.49 -6.71 -6.55
C VAL A 99 -13.01 -6.54 -6.68
N ARG A 100 -13.57 -6.92 -7.83
CA ARG A 100 -15.00 -6.84 -8.07
C ARG A 100 -15.80 -7.79 -7.19
N ASP A 101 -15.37 -9.05 -7.14
CA ASP A 101 -16.12 -10.09 -6.42
C ASP A 101 -16.10 -9.88 -4.92
N GLN A 102 -15.01 -9.36 -4.38
CA GLN A 102 -14.90 -9.02 -2.97
C GLN A 102 -15.51 -7.66 -2.64
N LYS A 103 -15.87 -6.88 -3.66
CA LYS A 103 -16.47 -5.55 -3.49
C LYS A 103 -15.60 -4.65 -2.60
N LEU A 104 -14.30 -4.62 -2.88
CA LEU A 104 -13.36 -3.85 -2.09
C LEU A 104 -13.62 -2.35 -2.29
N PRO A 105 -13.99 -1.61 -1.24
CA PRO A 105 -14.41 -0.21 -1.38
C PRO A 105 -13.27 0.80 -1.45
N TRP A 106 -12.04 0.36 -1.17
CA TRP A 106 -10.88 1.24 -1.17
C TRP A 106 -10.16 1.18 -2.53
N THR A 107 -9.10 1.98 -2.65
CA THR A 107 -8.33 2.09 -3.89
C THR A 107 -7.51 0.83 -4.15
N ASN A 108 -7.66 0.28 -5.34
CA ASN A 108 -6.90 -0.88 -5.82
C ASN A 108 -6.24 -0.53 -7.13
N VAL A 109 -4.92 -0.69 -7.20
CA VAL A 109 -4.13 -0.34 -8.39
C VAL A 109 -3.11 -1.43 -8.70
N SER A 110 -2.66 -1.48 -9.95
CA SER A 110 -1.60 -2.40 -10.38
C SER A 110 -1.06 -2.00 -11.75
N ASP A 111 0.22 -2.26 -11.98
CA ASP A 111 0.79 -2.13 -13.33
C ASP A 111 0.88 -3.49 -14.04
N ILE A 112 0.44 -4.56 -13.40
CA ILE A 112 0.40 -5.93 -13.93
C ILE A 112 1.78 -6.46 -14.35
N THR A 113 2.83 -5.97 -13.71
CA THR A 113 4.19 -6.43 -13.97
C THR A 113 4.74 -7.33 -12.87
N GLY A 114 3.93 -7.64 -11.86
CA GLY A 114 4.34 -8.49 -10.75
C GLY A 114 5.49 -7.89 -9.98
N THR A 115 6.44 -8.73 -9.58
CA THR A 115 7.62 -8.26 -8.83
C THR A 115 8.59 -7.44 -9.68
N ALA A 116 8.37 -7.35 -10.99
CA ALA A 116 9.11 -6.45 -11.86
C ALA A 116 8.62 -5.01 -11.77
N SER A 117 7.56 -4.75 -11.01
CA SER A 117 7.08 -3.39 -10.79
C SER A 117 8.18 -2.51 -10.20
N ARG A 118 8.30 -1.29 -10.71
CA ARG A 118 9.26 -0.32 -10.19
C ARG A 118 9.03 -0.04 -8.70
N TYR A 119 7.78 -0.12 -8.26
CA TYR A 119 7.44 0.15 -6.87
C TYR A 119 7.86 -0.98 -5.94
N ALA A 120 7.94 -2.22 -6.42
CA ALA A 120 8.49 -3.32 -5.63
C ALA A 120 9.97 -3.05 -5.30
N SER A 121 10.72 -2.52 -6.27
CA SER A 121 12.12 -2.13 -6.06
C SER A 121 12.25 -0.89 -5.17
N ILE A 122 11.47 0.14 -5.46
CA ILE A 122 11.53 1.41 -4.72
C ILE A 122 11.21 1.22 -3.24
N TYR A 123 10.20 0.41 -2.93
CA TYR A 123 9.81 0.12 -1.55
C TYR A 123 10.61 -1.02 -0.94
N ASN A 124 11.56 -1.57 -1.70
CA ASN A 124 12.47 -2.62 -1.24
C ASN A 124 11.72 -3.84 -0.66
N LEU A 125 10.74 -4.32 -1.43
CA LEU A 125 9.89 -5.42 -0.99
C LEU A 125 10.68 -6.74 -1.08
N SER A 126 10.86 -7.40 0.06
CA SER A 126 11.54 -8.70 0.12
C SER A 126 10.55 -9.86 0.19
N LYS A 127 9.32 -9.59 0.57
CA LYS A 127 8.28 -10.61 0.68
C LYS A 127 6.90 -9.96 0.49
N LEU A 128 5.90 -10.78 0.19
CA LEU A 128 4.51 -10.38 0.10
C LEU A 128 3.67 -11.21 1.07
N PRO A 129 2.67 -10.62 1.67
CA PRO A 129 2.29 -9.22 1.59
C PRO A 129 3.23 -8.30 2.37
N SER A 130 3.27 -7.04 1.99
CA SER A 130 4.02 -6.01 2.72
C SER A 130 3.10 -4.84 3.00
N ALA A 131 3.19 -4.29 4.20
CA ALA A 131 2.31 -3.23 4.65
C ALA A 131 3.10 -2.05 5.21
N PHE A 132 2.66 -0.85 4.86
CA PHE A 132 3.22 0.40 5.38
C PHE A 132 2.06 1.26 5.88
N LEU A 133 2.21 1.84 7.05
CA LEU A 133 1.23 2.76 7.58
C LEU A 133 1.76 4.18 7.46
N ILE A 134 1.02 5.03 6.76
CA ILE A 134 1.39 6.41 6.48
C ILE A 134 0.56 7.31 7.38
N GLY A 135 1.22 8.03 8.27
CA GLY A 135 0.57 8.98 9.17
C GLY A 135 1.16 10.38 9.00
N ALA A 136 0.85 11.26 9.95
CA ALA A 136 1.34 12.64 9.92
C ALA A 136 2.86 12.72 10.01
N ASP A 137 3.48 11.78 10.74
CA ASP A 137 4.92 11.79 10.99
C ASP A 137 5.71 11.01 9.95
N GLY A 138 5.06 10.48 8.93
CA GLY A 138 5.71 9.74 7.87
C GLY A 138 5.22 8.32 7.73
N MET A 139 6.04 7.49 7.09
CA MET A 139 5.69 6.13 6.72
C MET A 139 6.50 5.15 7.57
N VAL A 140 5.81 4.16 8.14
CA VAL A 140 6.45 3.09 8.91
C VAL A 140 6.01 1.73 8.39
N ASN A 141 6.92 0.75 8.47
CA ASN A 141 6.56 -0.64 8.20
C ASN A 141 5.55 -1.11 9.24
N ALA A 142 4.54 -1.82 8.78
CA ALA A 142 3.51 -2.34 9.66
C ALA A 142 3.48 -3.86 9.57
N THR A 143 3.38 -4.52 10.71
CA THR A 143 3.11 -5.95 10.78
C THR A 143 1.66 -6.12 11.20
N ILE A 144 0.85 -6.67 10.29
CA ILE A 144 -0.57 -6.83 10.52
C ILE A 144 -0.87 -8.31 10.61
N SER A 145 -1.28 -8.75 11.81
CA SER A 145 -1.64 -10.15 12.04
C SER A 145 -3.15 -10.35 12.10
N ASP A 146 -3.88 -9.36 12.58
CA ASP A 146 -5.33 -9.43 12.72
C ASP A 146 -5.95 -8.03 12.72
N SER A 147 -7.28 -7.96 12.82
CA SER A 147 -7.98 -6.68 12.82
C SER A 147 -7.66 -5.84 14.07
N ALA A 148 -7.43 -6.48 15.19
CA ALA A 148 -7.11 -5.76 16.43
C ALA A 148 -5.75 -5.07 16.36
N SER A 149 -4.74 -5.73 15.79
CA SER A 149 -3.41 -5.13 15.64
C SER A 149 -3.44 -3.96 14.66
N LEU A 150 -4.20 -4.07 13.59
CA LEU A 150 -4.36 -2.97 12.63
C LEU A 150 -5.11 -1.80 13.26
N ALA A 151 -6.21 -2.07 13.96
CA ALA A 151 -6.98 -1.02 14.63
C ALA A 151 -6.13 -0.27 15.66
N ALA A 152 -5.32 -0.99 16.43
CA ALA A 152 -4.44 -0.37 17.42
C ALA A 152 -3.40 0.54 16.75
N ALA A 153 -2.83 0.11 15.62
CA ALA A 153 -1.87 0.91 14.86
C ALA A 153 -2.52 2.17 14.30
N ILE A 154 -3.73 2.08 13.80
CA ILE A 154 -4.47 3.22 13.27
C ILE A 154 -4.80 4.22 14.38
N GLU A 155 -5.29 3.73 15.53
CA GLU A 155 -5.58 4.60 16.68
C GLU A 155 -4.34 5.37 17.11
N LYS A 156 -3.20 4.71 17.18
CA LYS A 156 -1.94 5.34 17.55
C LYS A 156 -1.55 6.42 16.53
N ALA A 157 -1.73 6.13 15.23
CA ALA A 157 -1.38 7.06 14.18
C ALA A 157 -2.33 8.25 14.09
N LEU A 158 -3.60 8.08 14.47
CA LEU A 158 -4.58 9.15 14.49
C LEU A 158 -4.40 10.11 15.67
N ASN A 159 -3.78 9.64 16.73
CA ASN A 159 -3.51 10.44 17.90
C ASN A 159 -2.11 11.04 17.84
#